data_a0157c4e92b934f896c4ed01183e4bba
#
_entry.id   a0157c4e92b934f896c4ed01183e4bba
#
_cell.length_a   1.000
_cell.length_b   1.000
_cell.length_c   1.000
_cell.angle_alpha   90.00
_cell.angle_beta   90.00
_cell.angle_gamma   90.00
#
_symmetry.space_group_name_H-M   'P 1'
#
loop_
_entity.id
_entity.type
_entity.pdbx_description
1 polymer ?
#
loop_
_entity_poly.entity_id
_entity_poly.type
_entity_poly.pdbx_seq_one_letter_code
_entity_poly.pdbx_strand_id
1 'polypeptide(L)'
;MIESKSLNPPFLNPPYQLKDRFRGYLPVVVDVETGGFNASTDALLEVSLITVQIDNNGYLAPKDQHSVNIMPFEGSKLNKINIDFLGIDPYDEKRNLLPEDAAMKPLFKLVSKEIKEQGCTKAILVGHNGAFDLKFMNAVSTRLNYKRYPFHPFSVIDTASLGALVLGQTVLSRACITAGIAFDDSQAHNAVYDTYKECELFCYMYNRFTKFAGLPF
;
A
#
# COMPACT_ATOMS: atom_id res chain seq x y z
N MET A 1 28.24 -29.63 -9.39
CA MET A 1 28.33 -28.90 -8.12
C MET A 1 28.30 -27.41 -8.45
N ILE A 2 27.22 -26.73 -8.17
CA ILE A 2 27.13 -25.25 -8.33
C ILE A 2 27.78 -24.71 -7.06
N GLU A 3 28.97 -24.11 -7.19
CA GLU A 3 29.58 -23.37 -6.08
C GLU A 3 28.60 -22.32 -5.57
N SER A 4 28.25 -22.41 -4.30
CA SER A 4 27.50 -21.36 -3.60
C SER A 4 28.41 -20.14 -3.49
N LYS A 5 28.43 -19.30 -4.52
CA LYS A 5 28.96 -17.93 -4.36
C LYS A 5 28.11 -17.26 -3.28
N SER A 6 28.78 -16.78 -2.23
CA SER A 6 28.15 -16.07 -1.14
C SER A 6 27.22 -15.00 -1.71
N LEU A 7 25.91 -15.13 -1.44
CA LEU A 7 24.87 -14.19 -1.84
C LEU A 7 24.89 -12.90 -0.98
N ASN A 8 26.04 -12.59 -0.37
CA ASN A 8 26.18 -11.31 0.30
C ASN A 8 26.25 -10.21 -0.76
N PRO A 9 25.21 -9.44 -0.97
CA PRO A 9 25.31 -8.28 -1.86
C PRO A 9 26.33 -7.32 -1.28
N PRO A 10 27.38 -6.94 -2.03
CA PRO A 10 28.49 -6.13 -1.53
C PRO A 10 28.10 -4.66 -1.22
N PHE A 11 26.81 -4.34 -1.16
CA PHE A 11 26.33 -2.97 -1.28
C PHE A 11 25.64 -2.39 -0.04
N LEU A 12 25.52 -3.12 1.06
CA LEU A 12 24.75 -2.63 2.21
C LEU A 12 25.60 -2.61 3.47
N ASN A 13 26.01 -1.42 3.89
CA ASN A 13 26.62 -1.18 5.20
C ASN A 13 25.55 -0.83 6.24
N PRO A 14 25.56 -1.42 7.45
CA PRO A 14 24.70 -1.01 8.54
C PRO A 14 25.03 0.40 9.05
N PRO A 15 24.07 1.18 9.60
CA PRO A 15 22.64 0.84 9.70
C PRO A 15 21.91 1.02 8.37
N TYR A 16 21.04 0.04 8.02
CA TYR A 16 20.28 0.09 6.77
C TYR A 16 19.16 1.12 6.88
N GLN A 17 18.99 1.88 5.81
CA GLN A 17 17.92 2.86 5.65
C GLN A 17 17.04 2.47 4.47
N LEU A 18 15.79 2.92 4.45
CA LEU A 18 14.87 2.64 3.36
C LEU A 18 15.42 3.08 1.99
N LYS A 19 16.16 4.19 1.95
CA LYS A 19 16.84 4.68 0.73
C LYS A 19 17.84 3.69 0.12
N ASP A 20 18.36 2.75 0.91
CA ASP A 20 19.35 1.76 0.48
C ASP A 20 18.67 0.49 -0.09
N ARG A 21 17.33 0.44 0.00
CA ARG A 21 16.49 -0.68 -0.46
C ARG A 21 15.50 -0.20 -1.51
N PHE A 22 14.78 -1.13 -2.14
CA PHE A 22 13.69 -0.84 -3.08
C PHE A 22 14.07 0.18 -4.18
N ARG A 23 15.33 0.19 -4.65
CA ARG A 23 15.89 1.19 -5.59
C ARG A 23 15.88 2.62 -5.03
N GLY A 24 15.93 2.80 -3.73
CA GLY A 24 15.78 4.12 -3.09
C GLY A 24 14.34 4.62 -3.11
N TYR A 25 13.36 3.73 -3.26
CA TYR A 25 11.94 4.09 -3.17
C TYR A 25 11.42 3.80 -1.77
N LEU A 26 10.51 4.66 -1.31
CA LEU A 26 9.77 4.48 -0.07
C LEU A 26 8.58 3.54 -0.32
N PRO A 27 8.51 2.35 0.31
CA PRO A 27 7.29 1.57 0.30
C PRO A 27 6.18 2.31 1.05
N VAL A 28 5.01 2.41 0.43
CA VAL A 28 3.80 2.95 1.06
C VAL A 28 2.69 1.95 0.78
N VAL A 29 2.14 1.37 1.85
CA VAL A 29 1.02 0.44 1.75
C VAL A 29 -0.24 1.24 1.48
N VAL A 30 -1.01 0.84 0.48
CA VAL A 30 -2.22 1.55 0.05
C VAL A 30 -3.29 0.54 -0.29
N ASP A 31 -4.47 0.77 0.26
CA ASP A 31 -5.70 0.07 -0.09
C ASP A 31 -6.79 1.09 -0.43
N VAL A 32 -7.65 0.77 -1.40
CA VAL A 32 -8.70 1.66 -1.89
C VAL A 32 -10.05 0.95 -1.96
N GLU A 33 -11.11 1.67 -1.53
CA GLU A 33 -12.48 1.27 -1.81
C GLU A 33 -13.03 2.09 -2.98
N THR A 34 -13.72 1.42 -3.89
CA THR A 34 -14.09 2.02 -5.18
C THR A 34 -15.54 1.75 -5.55
N GLY A 35 -16.09 2.58 -6.40
CA GLY A 35 -17.43 2.39 -6.98
C GLY A 35 -17.50 1.30 -8.06
N GLY A 36 -16.38 0.66 -8.41
CA GLY A 36 -16.31 -0.37 -9.45
C GLY A 36 -14.87 -0.67 -9.82
N PHE A 37 -14.64 -1.29 -10.99
CA PHE A 37 -13.32 -1.82 -11.38
C PHE A 37 -12.58 -0.98 -12.42
N ASN A 38 -13.21 0.03 -13.00
CA ASN A 38 -12.62 0.89 -14.01
C ASN A 38 -12.18 2.24 -13.44
N ALA A 39 -10.91 2.37 -13.13
CA ALA A 39 -10.34 3.57 -12.54
C ALA A 39 -10.54 4.86 -13.35
N SER A 40 -10.83 4.76 -14.67
CA SER A 40 -11.07 5.93 -15.50
C SER A 40 -12.49 6.50 -15.34
N THR A 41 -13.46 5.67 -14.95
CA THR A 41 -14.88 6.05 -14.91
C THR A 41 -15.53 5.88 -13.55
N ASP A 42 -15.01 4.98 -12.73
CA ASP A 42 -15.65 4.61 -11.47
C ASP A 42 -15.08 5.45 -10.32
N ALA A 43 -15.92 5.74 -9.34
CA ALA A 43 -15.53 6.58 -8.22
C ALA A 43 -14.45 5.91 -7.34
N LEU A 44 -13.50 6.68 -6.87
CA LEU A 44 -12.69 6.34 -5.71
C LEU A 44 -13.45 6.80 -4.46
N LEU A 45 -13.75 5.90 -3.52
CA LEU A 45 -14.63 6.15 -2.38
C LEU A 45 -13.89 6.28 -1.06
N GLU A 46 -12.77 5.58 -0.92
CA GLU A 46 -11.91 5.64 0.25
C GLU A 46 -10.48 5.31 -0.14
N VAL A 47 -9.53 5.96 0.51
CA VAL A 47 -8.10 5.61 0.46
C VAL A 47 -7.59 5.51 1.88
N SER A 48 -6.94 4.41 2.18
CA SER A 48 -6.09 4.28 3.35
C SER A 48 -4.65 4.04 2.92
N LEU A 49 -3.71 4.64 3.62
CA LEU A 49 -2.29 4.40 3.39
C LEU A 49 -1.51 4.33 4.70
N ILE A 50 -0.46 3.51 4.69
CA ILE A 50 0.48 3.39 5.80
C ILE A 50 1.90 3.58 5.27
N THR A 51 2.64 4.49 5.89
CA THR A 51 4.08 4.63 5.67
C THR A 51 4.83 3.62 6.55
N VAL A 52 6.02 3.25 6.14
CA VAL A 52 6.85 2.31 6.89
C VAL A 52 8.18 2.94 7.28
N GLN A 53 8.82 2.36 8.28
CA GLN A 53 10.14 2.77 8.77
C GLN A 53 10.99 1.54 9.09
N ILE A 54 12.30 1.75 9.20
CA ILE A 54 13.17 0.77 9.86
C ILE A 54 13.23 1.14 11.33
N ASP A 55 12.86 0.21 12.20
CA ASP A 55 12.87 0.41 13.65
C ASP A 55 14.30 0.36 14.23
N ASN A 56 14.43 0.61 15.54
CA ASN A 56 15.72 0.60 16.24
C ASN A 56 16.42 -0.76 16.24
N ASN A 57 15.71 -1.84 15.90
CA ASN A 57 16.25 -3.20 15.80
C ASN A 57 16.61 -3.57 14.34
N GLY A 58 16.39 -2.66 13.40
CA GLY A 58 16.64 -2.87 11.98
C GLY A 58 15.49 -3.57 11.24
N TYR A 59 14.33 -3.75 11.88
CA TYR A 59 13.15 -4.35 11.25
C TYR A 59 12.28 -3.31 10.55
N LEU A 60 11.71 -3.72 9.42
CA LEU A 60 10.65 -2.94 8.78
C LEU A 60 9.39 -2.98 9.65
N ALA A 61 8.82 -1.82 9.93
CA ALA A 61 7.64 -1.67 10.78
C ALA A 61 6.69 -0.60 10.22
N PRO A 62 5.37 -0.71 10.51
CA PRO A 62 4.43 0.40 10.25
C PRO A 62 4.87 1.67 10.96
N LYS A 63 4.61 2.83 10.34
CA LYS A 63 4.89 4.13 10.94
C LYS A 63 3.59 4.91 11.17
N ASP A 64 3.06 5.56 10.16
CA ASP A 64 1.88 6.41 10.27
C ASP A 64 0.78 5.92 9.31
N GLN A 65 -0.46 5.85 9.82
CA GLN A 65 -1.65 5.52 9.04
C GLN A 65 -2.48 6.76 8.79
N HIS A 66 -2.95 6.91 7.55
CA HIS A 66 -3.83 7.99 7.12
C HIS A 66 -4.93 7.43 6.23
N SER A 67 -6.16 7.88 6.46
CA SER A 67 -7.30 7.51 5.62
C SER A 67 -8.16 8.72 5.30
N VAL A 68 -8.91 8.63 4.20
CA VAL A 68 -9.84 9.66 3.78
C VAL A 68 -10.98 9.07 2.99
N ASN A 69 -12.20 9.49 3.30
CA ASN A 69 -13.39 9.18 2.52
C ASN A 69 -13.60 10.26 1.43
N ILE A 70 -13.94 9.80 0.24
CA ILE A 70 -13.96 10.63 -0.95
C ILE A 70 -15.36 10.65 -1.53
N MET A 71 -15.86 11.86 -1.82
CA MET A 71 -17.10 12.05 -2.54
C MET A 71 -16.92 11.62 -4.01
N PRO A 72 -17.84 10.83 -4.58
CA PRO A 72 -17.82 10.51 -5.99
C PRO A 72 -17.67 11.76 -6.86
N PHE A 73 -16.74 11.75 -7.80
CA PHE A 73 -16.57 12.90 -8.71
C PHE A 73 -17.73 12.98 -9.72
N GLU A 74 -18.01 14.17 -10.23
CA GLU A 74 -19.09 14.40 -11.18
C GLU A 74 -18.95 13.51 -12.44
N GLY A 75 -20.02 12.76 -12.77
CA GLY A 75 -20.03 11.81 -13.87
C GLY A 75 -19.36 10.47 -13.58
N SER A 76 -18.87 10.25 -12.36
CA SER A 76 -18.35 8.94 -11.96
C SER A 76 -19.46 7.88 -11.94
N LYS A 77 -19.06 6.63 -12.16
CA LYS A 77 -19.96 5.48 -12.09
C LYS A 77 -19.86 4.80 -10.73
N LEU A 78 -21.00 4.27 -10.29
CA LEU A 78 -21.14 3.45 -9.10
C LEU A 78 -21.78 2.13 -9.50
N ASN A 79 -21.03 1.05 -9.46
CA ASN A 79 -21.53 -0.29 -9.73
C ASN A 79 -22.30 -0.77 -8.49
N LYS A 80 -23.64 -0.97 -8.65
CA LYS A 80 -24.49 -1.35 -7.52
C LYS A 80 -24.03 -2.63 -6.82
N ILE A 81 -23.58 -3.63 -7.56
CA ILE A 81 -23.13 -4.91 -7.00
C ILE A 81 -21.90 -4.68 -6.12
N ASN A 82 -20.96 -3.84 -6.57
CA ASN A 82 -19.75 -3.51 -5.81
C ASN A 82 -20.08 -2.70 -4.54
N ILE A 83 -20.96 -1.70 -4.66
CA ILE A 83 -21.41 -0.88 -3.54
C ILE A 83 -22.15 -1.73 -2.49
N ASP A 84 -23.07 -2.60 -2.92
CA ASP A 84 -23.79 -3.53 -2.03
C ASP A 84 -22.81 -4.48 -1.32
N PHE A 85 -21.78 -4.96 -2.03
CA PHE A 85 -20.75 -5.85 -1.48
C PHE A 85 -19.89 -5.15 -0.42
N LEU A 86 -19.49 -3.89 -0.66
CA LEU A 86 -18.72 -3.09 0.29
C LEU A 86 -19.56 -2.63 1.49
N GLY A 87 -20.89 -2.59 1.36
CA GLY A 87 -21.76 -2.04 2.39
C GLY A 87 -21.57 -0.53 2.62
N ILE A 88 -20.99 0.17 1.65
CA ILE A 88 -20.70 1.60 1.72
C ILE A 88 -21.84 2.38 1.06
N ASP A 89 -22.42 3.34 1.76
CA ASP A 89 -23.19 4.41 1.11
C ASP A 89 -22.21 5.51 0.64
N PRO A 90 -22.06 5.70 -0.68
CA PRO A 90 -21.10 6.67 -1.23
C PRO A 90 -21.44 8.12 -0.90
N TYR A 91 -22.64 8.39 -0.41
CA TYR A 91 -23.15 9.74 -0.11
C TYR A 91 -23.51 9.94 1.37
N ASP A 92 -23.20 8.97 2.25
CA ASP A 92 -23.45 9.12 3.69
C ASP A 92 -22.58 10.25 4.28
N GLU A 93 -23.22 11.33 4.69
CA GLU A 93 -22.59 12.50 5.30
C GLU A 93 -21.78 12.14 6.58
N LYS A 94 -22.15 11.06 7.27
CA LYS A 94 -21.43 10.59 8.48
C LYS A 94 -20.01 10.11 8.17
N ARG A 95 -19.71 9.81 6.92
CA ARG A 95 -18.37 9.43 6.47
C ARG A 95 -17.40 10.61 6.36
N ASN A 96 -17.84 11.86 6.60
CA ASN A 96 -17.00 13.05 6.44
C ASN A 96 -16.36 13.14 5.04
N LEU A 97 -17.19 12.98 4.02
CA LEU A 97 -16.78 12.95 2.62
C LEU A 97 -16.07 14.24 2.19
N LEU A 98 -14.94 14.12 1.53
CA LEU A 98 -14.22 15.24 0.94
C LEU A 98 -14.26 15.16 -0.60
N PRO A 99 -14.34 16.31 -1.30
CA PRO A 99 -14.07 16.34 -2.73
C PRO A 99 -12.70 15.72 -3.05
N GLU A 100 -12.58 15.07 -4.20
CA GLU A 100 -11.38 14.31 -4.58
C GLU A 100 -10.07 15.12 -4.46
N ASP A 101 -10.09 16.40 -4.80
CA ASP A 101 -8.92 17.26 -4.70
C ASP A 101 -8.56 17.63 -3.25
N ALA A 102 -9.56 17.88 -2.41
CA ALA A 102 -9.38 18.16 -0.99
C ALA A 102 -8.88 16.93 -0.22
N ALA A 103 -9.27 15.73 -0.64
CA ALA A 103 -8.83 14.47 -0.07
C ALA A 103 -7.39 14.11 -0.51
N MET A 104 -7.13 14.09 -1.80
CA MET A 104 -5.93 13.46 -2.34
C MET A 104 -4.69 14.35 -2.37
N LYS A 105 -4.85 15.68 -2.57
CA LYS A 105 -3.69 16.59 -2.56
C LYS A 105 -2.94 16.60 -1.23
N PRO A 106 -3.60 16.61 -0.05
CA PRO A 106 -2.90 16.47 1.23
C PRO A 106 -2.19 15.11 1.38
N LEU A 107 -2.82 13.99 0.98
CA LEU A 107 -2.20 12.67 1.03
C LEU A 107 -0.94 12.61 0.15
N PHE A 108 -0.98 13.12 -1.07
CA PHE A 108 0.20 13.17 -1.94
C PHE A 108 1.34 14.05 -1.37
N LYS A 109 0.98 15.16 -0.72
CA LYS A 109 1.97 16.00 -0.03
C LYS A 109 2.60 15.29 1.16
N LEU A 110 1.80 14.55 1.94
CA LEU A 110 2.27 13.75 3.07
C LEU A 110 3.27 12.70 2.59
N VAL A 111 2.93 11.91 1.58
CA VAL A 111 3.86 10.92 1.00
C VAL A 111 5.13 11.60 0.46
N SER A 112 4.99 12.77 -0.19
CA SER A 112 6.15 13.51 -0.69
C SER A 112 7.05 14.03 0.43
N LYS A 113 6.49 14.39 1.58
CA LYS A 113 7.24 14.77 2.79
C LYS A 113 8.00 13.57 3.33
N GLU A 114 7.33 12.43 3.48
CA GLU A 114 7.92 11.21 3.99
C GLU A 114 9.08 10.70 3.09
N ILE A 115 8.93 10.77 1.76
CA ILE A 115 9.99 10.46 0.81
C ILE A 115 11.27 11.26 1.13
N LYS A 116 11.13 12.56 1.41
CA LYS A 116 12.27 13.43 1.75
C LYS A 116 12.88 13.08 3.11
N GLU A 117 12.05 12.84 4.11
CA GLU A 117 12.49 12.51 5.48
C GLU A 117 13.25 11.19 5.51
N GLN A 118 12.84 10.21 4.71
CA GLN A 118 13.51 8.90 4.58
C GLN A 118 14.70 8.91 3.59
N GLY A 119 15.00 10.06 2.97
CA GLY A 119 16.06 10.19 1.98
C GLY A 119 15.80 9.40 0.69
N CYS A 120 14.54 9.03 0.44
CA CYS A 120 14.11 8.29 -0.74
C CYS A 120 13.89 9.22 -1.94
N THR A 121 13.77 8.64 -3.14
CA THR A 121 13.60 9.41 -4.39
C THR A 121 12.14 9.45 -4.85
N LYS A 122 11.35 8.43 -4.52
CA LYS A 122 9.96 8.24 -4.92
C LYS A 122 9.27 7.24 -4.00
N ALA A 123 7.94 7.19 -3.99
CA ALA A 123 7.21 6.10 -3.36
C ALA A 123 7.00 4.94 -4.34
N ILE A 124 7.01 3.71 -3.81
CA ILE A 124 6.50 2.52 -4.47
C ILE A 124 5.28 2.04 -3.72
N LEU A 125 4.17 1.86 -4.43
CA LEU A 125 2.94 1.35 -3.82
C LEU A 125 3.12 -0.12 -3.43
N VAL A 126 2.71 -0.46 -2.22
CA VAL A 126 2.56 -1.82 -1.72
C VAL A 126 1.07 -2.07 -1.54
N GLY A 127 0.55 -3.21 -1.99
CA GLY A 127 -0.87 -3.54 -1.85
C GLY A 127 -1.14 -5.01 -2.15
N HIS A 128 -2.28 -5.53 -1.71
CA HIS A 128 -2.72 -6.89 -2.01
C HIS A 128 -3.48 -6.91 -3.34
N ASN A 129 -2.84 -7.34 -4.41
CA ASN A 129 -3.20 -7.05 -5.80
C ASN A 129 -3.03 -5.55 -6.14
N GLY A 130 -2.03 -4.90 -5.57
CA GLY A 130 -1.81 -3.46 -5.55
C GLY A 130 -1.73 -2.75 -6.91
N ALA A 131 -1.71 -3.51 -8.02
CA ALA A 131 -1.87 -2.93 -9.36
C ALA A 131 -3.27 -2.33 -9.58
N PHE A 132 -4.28 -2.83 -8.86
CA PHE A 132 -5.62 -2.25 -8.86
C PHE A 132 -5.60 -0.86 -8.20
N ASP A 133 -5.07 -0.77 -7.00
CA ASP A 133 -4.96 0.47 -6.23
C ASP A 133 -4.17 1.53 -6.98
N LEU A 134 -3.03 1.13 -7.55
CA LEU A 134 -2.19 2.04 -8.33
C LEU A 134 -2.94 2.61 -9.54
N LYS A 135 -3.83 1.86 -10.20
CA LYS A 135 -4.64 2.38 -11.30
C LYS A 135 -5.56 3.50 -10.86
N PHE A 136 -6.22 3.36 -9.71
CA PHE A 136 -7.08 4.41 -9.15
C PHE A 136 -6.27 5.62 -8.70
N MET A 137 -5.15 5.42 -8.02
CA MET A 137 -4.24 6.50 -7.62
C MET A 137 -3.71 7.29 -8.83
N ASN A 138 -3.34 6.61 -9.91
CA ASN A 138 -2.92 7.24 -11.17
C ASN A 138 -4.06 8.00 -11.84
N ALA A 139 -5.27 7.44 -11.88
CA ALA A 139 -6.43 8.07 -12.50
C ALA A 139 -6.79 9.38 -11.78
N VAL A 140 -6.82 9.37 -10.44
CA VAL A 140 -7.01 10.59 -9.64
C VAL A 140 -5.92 11.62 -9.91
N SER A 141 -4.66 11.22 -9.89
CA SER A 141 -3.56 12.14 -10.19
C SER A 141 -3.71 12.80 -11.55
N THR A 142 -4.20 12.03 -12.53
CA THR A 142 -4.48 12.53 -13.90
C THR A 142 -5.65 13.51 -13.91
N ARG A 143 -6.80 13.15 -13.29
CA ARG A 143 -7.98 14.04 -13.19
C ARG A 143 -7.64 15.36 -12.52
N LEU A 144 -6.87 15.31 -11.45
CA LEU A 144 -6.43 16.49 -10.69
C LEU A 144 -5.27 17.26 -11.37
N ASN A 145 -4.75 16.78 -12.49
CA ASN A 145 -3.54 17.32 -13.14
C ASN A 145 -2.39 17.54 -12.15
N TYR A 146 -2.19 16.57 -11.22
CA TYR A 146 -1.26 16.71 -10.11
C TYR A 146 0.19 16.45 -10.55
N LYS A 147 0.96 17.52 -10.77
CA LYS A 147 2.31 17.47 -11.37
C LYS A 147 3.38 16.78 -10.52
N ARG A 148 3.19 16.74 -9.19
CA ARG A 148 4.18 16.20 -8.24
C ARG A 148 3.73 14.86 -7.66
N TYR A 149 3.20 13.98 -8.53
CA TYR A 149 2.71 12.66 -8.12
C TYR A 149 3.84 11.85 -7.47
N PRO A 150 3.68 11.40 -6.20
CA PRO A 150 4.77 10.81 -5.44
C PRO A 150 5.06 9.36 -5.79
N PHE A 151 4.07 8.61 -6.29
CA PHE A 151 4.22 7.20 -6.56
C PHE A 151 4.88 6.89 -7.91
N HIS A 152 5.56 5.74 -7.96
CA HIS A 152 6.03 5.20 -9.23
C HIS A 152 4.81 4.83 -10.11
N PRO A 153 4.76 5.21 -11.40
CA PRO A 153 3.52 5.15 -12.18
C PRO A 153 3.07 3.73 -12.57
N PHE A 154 3.95 2.72 -12.48
CA PHE A 154 3.65 1.35 -12.91
C PHE A 154 4.30 0.24 -12.07
N SER A 155 5.22 0.57 -11.14
CA SER A 155 5.82 -0.44 -10.27
C SER A 155 5.04 -0.54 -8.97
N VAL A 156 4.74 -1.77 -8.56
CA VAL A 156 4.13 -2.09 -7.27
C VAL A 156 4.93 -3.20 -6.57
N ILE A 157 4.81 -3.27 -5.27
CA ILE A 157 5.16 -4.46 -4.48
C ILE A 157 3.83 -5.14 -4.14
N ASP A 158 3.57 -6.28 -4.74
CA ASP A 158 2.31 -6.99 -4.60
C ASP A 158 2.40 -8.05 -3.50
N THR A 159 1.67 -7.84 -2.40
CA THR A 159 1.68 -8.73 -1.24
C THR A 159 0.98 -10.06 -1.52
N ALA A 160 0.04 -10.15 -2.49
CA ALA A 160 -0.55 -11.42 -2.90
C ALA A 160 0.50 -12.31 -3.59
N SER A 161 1.31 -11.74 -4.48
CA SER A 161 2.41 -12.46 -5.14
C SER A 161 3.49 -12.90 -4.16
N LEU A 162 3.87 -12.01 -3.22
CA LEU A 162 4.82 -12.34 -2.15
C LEU A 162 4.26 -13.41 -1.22
N GLY A 163 2.98 -13.31 -0.85
CA GLY A 163 2.29 -14.30 -0.02
C GLY A 163 2.23 -15.67 -0.67
N ALA A 164 1.98 -15.73 -1.99
CA ALA A 164 2.03 -16.97 -2.76
C ALA A 164 3.40 -17.65 -2.64
N LEU A 165 4.47 -16.86 -2.76
CA LEU A 165 5.86 -17.37 -2.71
C LEU A 165 6.28 -17.78 -1.30
N VAL A 166 5.99 -16.96 -0.29
CA VAL A 166 6.53 -17.11 1.07
C VAL A 166 5.64 -17.97 1.98
N LEU A 167 4.32 -17.93 1.75
CA LEU A 167 3.29 -18.53 2.62
C LEU A 167 2.40 -19.54 1.89
N GLY A 168 2.47 -19.64 0.55
CA GLY A 168 1.57 -20.45 -0.25
C GLY A 168 0.13 -19.92 -0.27
N GLN A 169 -0.09 -18.62 -0.03
CA GLN A 169 -1.41 -17.99 0.09
C GLN A 169 -1.48 -16.72 -0.75
N THR A 170 -2.64 -16.52 -1.40
CA THR A 170 -2.92 -15.33 -2.24
C THR A 170 -4.12 -14.50 -1.76
N VAL A 171 -4.81 -14.95 -0.72
CA VAL A 171 -5.92 -14.25 -0.09
C VAL A 171 -5.43 -13.61 1.20
N LEU A 172 -5.67 -12.32 1.40
CA LEU A 172 -5.13 -11.53 2.51
C LEU A 172 -5.38 -12.18 3.88
N SER A 173 -6.64 -12.52 4.18
CA SER A 173 -6.99 -13.12 5.47
C SER A 173 -6.23 -14.44 5.72
N ARG A 174 -6.13 -15.31 4.69
CA ARG A 174 -5.42 -16.59 4.79
C ARG A 174 -3.90 -16.39 4.92
N ALA A 175 -3.35 -15.42 4.21
CA ALA A 175 -1.92 -15.09 4.31
C ALA A 175 -1.59 -14.56 5.71
N CYS A 176 -2.42 -13.68 6.27
CA CYS A 176 -2.29 -13.17 7.64
C CYS A 176 -2.34 -14.32 8.65
N ILE A 177 -3.35 -15.17 8.60
CA ILE A 177 -3.50 -16.31 9.51
C ILE A 177 -2.28 -17.27 9.40
N THR A 178 -1.82 -17.55 8.18
CA THR A 178 -0.63 -18.39 7.96
C THR A 178 0.63 -17.75 8.53
N ALA A 179 0.73 -16.42 8.51
CA ALA A 179 1.82 -15.66 9.10
C ALA A 179 1.73 -15.54 10.63
N GLY A 180 0.63 -15.99 11.26
CA GLY A 180 0.36 -15.79 12.68
C GLY A 180 -0.17 -14.40 13.03
N ILE A 181 -0.62 -13.64 12.03
CA ILE A 181 -1.23 -12.32 12.18
C ILE A 181 -2.75 -12.53 12.36
N ALA A 182 -3.30 -12.02 13.46
CA ALA A 182 -4.74 -12.10 13.70
C ALA A 182 -5.52 -11.34 12.63
N PHE A 183 -6.57 -11.95 12.10
CA PHE A 183 -7.46 -11.35 11.11
C PHE A 183 -8.91 -11.53 11.52
N ASP A 184 -9.69 -10.46 11.50
CA ASP A 184 -11.11 -10.45 11.81
C ASP A 184 -11.90 -10.27 10.52
N ASP A 185 -12.50 -11.36 10.03
CA ASP A 185 -13.27 -11.35 8.77
C ASP A 185 -14.47 -10.38 8.81
N SER A 186 -14.95 -9.99 10.00
CA SER A 186 -16.04 -9.01 10.12
C SER A 186 -15.61 -7.58 9.78
N GLN A 187 -14.31 -7.30 9.76
CA GLN A 187 -13.73 -6.01 9.39
C GLN A 187 -13.14 -5.99 7.98
N ALA A 188 -13.16 -7.12 7.28
CA ALA A 188 -12.71 -7.20 5.90
C ALA A 188 -13.50 -6.23 5.01
N HIS A 189 -12.84 -5.70 3.97
CA HIS A 189 -13.37 -4.65 3.08
C HIS A 189 -13.58 -3.29 3.78
N ASN A 190 -12.79 -3.02 4.79
CA ASN A 190 -12.62 -1.70 5.36
C ASN A 190 -11.18 -1.26 5.05
N ALA A 191 -11.01 -0.24 4.23
CA ALA A 191 -9.68 0.17 3.76
C ALA A 191 -8.69 0.45 4.91
N VAL A 192 -9.15 0.98 6.04
CA VAL A 192 -8.29 1.23 7.22
C VAL A 192 -7.79 -0.06 7.82
N TYR A 193 -8.68 -1.05 7.98
CA TYR A 193 -8.33 -2.35 8.54
C TYR A 193 -7.45 -3.16 7.57
N ASP A 194 -7.87 -3.24 6.30
CA ASP A 194 -7.17 -4.04 5.30
C ASP A 194 -5.76 -3.48 5.03
N THR A 195 -5.60 -2.16 4.89
CA THR A 195 -4.27 -1.53 4.78
C THR A 195 -3.38 -1.86 5.98
N TYR A 196 -3.94 -1.88 7.20
CA TYR A 196 -3.15 -2.23 8.38
C TYR A 196 -2.69 -3.68 8.33
N LYS A 197 -3.57 -4.61 7.95
CA LYS A 197 -3.25 -6.04 7.80
C LYS A 197 -2.27 -6.31 6.66
N GLU A 198 -2.41 -5.61 5.55
CA GLU A 198 -1.43 -5.65 4.45
C GLU A 198 -0.05 -5.15 4.89
N CYS A 199 0.00 -4.08 5.68
CA CYS A 199 1.24 -3.54 6.20
C CYS A 199 1.93 -4.51 7.17
N GLU A 200 1.17 -5.11 8.11
CA GLU A 200 1.69 -6.15 9.00
C GLU A 200 2.24 -7.34 8.20
N LEU A 201 1.48 -7.81 7.21
CA LEU A 201 1.87 -8.92 6.35
C LEU A 201 3.13 -8.60 5.52
N PHE A 202 3.19 -7.41 4.93
CA PHE A 202 4.37 -6.96 4.18
C PHE A 202 5.61 -6.89 5.06
N CYS A 203 5.51 -6.26 6.22
CA CYS A 203 6.60 -6.18 7.19
C CYS A 203 7.05 -7.57 7.65
N TYR A 204 6.11 -8.46 7.96
CA TYR A 204 6.41 -9.84 8.34
C TYR A 204 7.21 -10.58 7.25
N MET A 205 6.72 -10.55 6.00
CA MET A 205 7.38 -11.25 4.89
C MET A 205 8.76 -10.65 4.61
N TYR A 206 8.88 -9.33 4.61
CA TYR A 206 10.14 -8.63 4.43
C TYR A 206 11.16 -9.03 5.50
N ASN A 207 10.78 -8.93 6.77
CA ASN A 207 11.67 -9.21 7.90
C ASN A 207 12.09 -10.69 7.94
N ARG A 208 11.16 -11.60 7.65
CA ARG A 208 11.45 -13.02 7.56
C ARG A 208 12.42 -13.34 6.42
N PHE A 209 12.18 -12.75 5.24
CA PHE A 209 13.05 -12.97 4.08
C PHE A 209 14.46 -12.42 4.30
N THR A 210 14.58 -11.20 4.84
CA THR A 210 15.90 -10.60 5.12
C THR A 210 16.69 -11.41 6.12
N LYS A 211 16.03 -11.92 7.17
CA LYS A 211 16.65 -12.83 8.14
C LYS A 211 17.11 -14.15 7.51
N PHE A 212 16.26 -14.76 6.69
CA PHE A 212 16.57 -16.02 6.01
C PHE A 212 17.70 -15.87 4.99
N ALA A 213 17.68 -14.79 4.22
CA ALA A 213 18.70 -14.51 3.21
C ALA A 213 20.05 -14.06 3.78
N GLY A 214 20.17 -13.93 5.11
CA GLY A 214 21.37 -13.40 5.75
C GLY A 214 21.64 -11.94 5.38
N LEU A 215 20.62 -11.25 4.87
CA LEU A 215 20.69 -9.83 4.61
C LEU A 215 20.71 -9.12 5.96
N PRO A 216 21.60 -8.18 6.14
CA PRO A 216 21.70 -7.47 7.39
C PRO A 216 20.44 -6.62 7.62
N PHE A 217 20.03 -6.55 8.85
CA PHE A 217 18.89 -5.72 9.34
C PHE A 217 19.36 -4.30 9.58
#